data_e90511bc2530bab01f35789c10a77b1b
#
_entry.id   e90511bc2530bab01f35789c10a77b1b
#
_cell.length_a   1.000
_cell.length_b   1.000
_cell.length_c   1.000
_cell.angle_alpha   90.00
_cell.angle_beta   90.00
_cell.angle_gamma   90.00
#
_symmetry.space_group_name_H-M   'P 1'
#
loop_
_entity.id
_entity.type
_entity.pdbx_description
1 polymer ?
#
loop_
_entity_poly.entity_id
_entity_poly.type
_entity_poly.pdbx_seq_one_letter_code
_entity_poly.pdbx_strand_id
1 'polypeptide(L)'
;MYTKKLKNISKFLIVSIFAILFNFSSSQAKVKLGIDVLQDSNFTQLKGKRIALLANFASRNSTGQLTFSVIRNQKNVKLIKVFTPEHGFYTTVSAGEHVGNMDIDSIPCISLYGASRKPSASDLKNIDAILIDLQDVGVRSYTFISTIYNVMQSASENGKEIIIADRPNPLGGESFDGNLVDSAYKSFISILPIPYVHGMTFGELAEYINNESQLSKSKKLKCKLTIIRMQNWSRSMVWEETGLKWYSTSPNVPSVDAIRGMTVLGCIGELGNSDIGINNQLPFQTLTLYGSRNKFENDLNFLAEMEENGVYLEFTKRTNNKNEFTLYLDFKKEAKHRYYTAFLLLLYKLNEVYPEKFQSDKIKENNL
;
A
#
# COMPACT_ATOMS: atom_id res chain seq x y z
N MET A 1 -34.79 -48.45 35.85
CA MET A 1 -35.11 -47.63 34.70
C MET A 1 -34.68 -46.13 34.90
N TYR A 2 -34.64 -45.64 36.11
CA TYR A 2 -34.30 -44.25 36.46
C TYR A 2 -32.79 -43.89 36.31
N THR A 3 -31.90 -44.83 36.56
CA THR A 3 -30.43 -44.56 36.51
C THR A 3 -29.85 -44.38 35.09
N LYS A 4 -30.51 -44.91 34.04
CA LYS A 4 -30.09 -44.73 32.64
C LYS A 4 -30.48 -43.35 32.11
N LYS A 5 -31.58 -42.75 32.61
CA LYS A 5 -32.02 -41.40 32.19
C LYS A 5 -31.12 -40.29 32.73
N LEU A 6 -30.62 -40.43 33.96
CA LEU A 6 -29.71 -39.46 34.57
C LEU A 6 -28.29 -39.43 33.89
N LYS A 7 -27.79 -40.58 33.44
CA LYS A 7 -26.52 -40.66 32.71
C LYS A 7 -26.56 -40.00 31.32
N ASN A 8 -27.72 -40.02 30.65
CA ASN A 8 -27.87 -39.38 29.35
C ASN A 8 -28.04 -37.85 29.48
N ILE A 9 -28.69 -37.37 30.55
CA ILE A 9 -28.82 -35.91 30.80
C ILE A 9 -27.47 -35.30 31.15
N SER A 10 -26.62 -35.98 31.93
CA SER A 10 -25.28 -35.47 32.25
C SER A 10 -24.35 -35.43 31.04
N LYS A 11 -24.45 -36.37 30.09
CA LYS A 11 -23.69 -36.36 28.86
C LYS A 11 -24.13 -35.22 27.91
N PHE A 12 -25.46 -34.96 27.83
CA PHE A 12 -25.97 -33.82 27.03
C PHE A 12 -25.60 -32.49 27.64
N LEU A 13 -25.61 -32.34 28.98
CA LEU A 13 -25.17 -31.11 29.63
C LEU A 13 -23.66 -30.84 29.43
N ILE A 14 -22.81 -31.85 29.51
CA ILE A 14 -21.37 -31.75 29.32
C ILE A 14 -21.05 -31.39 27.86
N VAL A 15 -21.73 -31.97 26.87
CA VAL A 15 -21.54 -31.64 25.45
C VAL A 15 -22.05 -30.23 25.16
N SER A 16 -23.14 -29.78 25.77
CA SER A 16 -23.65 -28.41 25.62
C SER A 16 -22.72 -27.37 26.27
N ILE A 17 -22.13 -27.67 27.42
CA ILE A 17 -21.13 -26.77 28.05
C ILE A 17 -19.83 -26.72 27.25
N PHE A 18 -19.38 -27.83 26.66
CA PHE A 18 -18.23 -27.85 25.74
C PHE A 18 -18.50 -27.07 24.44
N ALA A 19 -19.72 -27.16 23.89
CA ALA A 19 -20.11 -26.38 22.70
C ALA A 19 -20.21 -24.87 22.98
N ILE A 20 -20.61 -24.49 24.20
CA ILE A 20 -20.64 -23.07 24.62
C ILE A 20 -19.22 -22.51 24.85
N LEU A 21 -18.29 -23.33 25.33
CA LEU A 21 -16.91 -22.94 25.56
C LEU A 21 -16.09 -22.82 24.26
N PHE A 22 -16.50 -23.49 23.15
CA PHE A 22 -15.84 -23.40 21.85
C PHE A 22 -16.33 -22.25 20.98
N ASN A 23 -17.41 -21.54 21.37
CA ASN A 23 -17.88 -20.33 20.67
C ASN A 23 -17.34 -19.04 21.28
N PHE A 24 -16.22 -19.05 21.99
CA PHE A 24 -15.42 -17.86 22.13
C PHE A 24 -14.76 -17.62 20.77
N SER A 25 -15.48 -17.01 19.84
CA SER A 25 -14.87 -16.24 18.76
C SER A 25 -13.90 -15.29 19.46
N SER A 26 -12.62 -15.59 19.43
CA SER A 26 -11.60 -14.64 19.86
C SER A 26 -11.80 -13.43 18.95
N SER A 27 -12.49 -12.41 19.44
CA SER A 27 -12.51 -11.11 18.78
C SER A 27 -11.04 -10.73 18.67
N GLN A 28 -10.47 -10.93 17.49
CA GLN A 28 -9.09 -10.56 17.25
C GLN A 28 -8.96 -9.07 17.55
N ALA A 29 -8.06 -8.72 18.47
CA ALA A 29 -7.90 -7.35 18.87
C ALA A 29 -7.49 -6.53 17.64
N LYS A 30 -8.17 -5.41 17.40
CA LYS A 30 -7.89 -4.48 16.31
C LYS A 30 -6.39 -4.12 16.29
N VAL A 31 -5.80 -4.06 15.10
CA VAL A 31 -4.41 -3.62 14.95
C VAL A 31 -4.26 -2.18 15.48
N LYS A 32 -3.25 -1.98 16.32
CA LYS A 32 -2.77 -0.64 16.71
C LYS A 32 -1.65 -0.23 15.78
N LEU A 33 -1.83 0.88 15.11
CA LEU A 33 -0.82 1.48 14.24
C LEU A 33 0.34 2.05 15.06
N GLY A 34 1.49 2.27 14.46
CA GLY A 34 2.63 2.91 15.15
C GLY A 34 2.27 4.25 15.77
N ILE A 35 1.38 5.04 15.15
CA ILE A 35 0.89 6.29 15.73
C ILE A 35 0.03 6.06 16.98
N ASP A 36 -0.77 5.00 17.06
CA ASP A 36 -1.52 4.66 18.28
C ASP A 36 -0.57 4.27 19.41
N VAL A 37 0.49 3.51 19.09
CA VAL A 37 1.54 3.11 20.07
C VAL A 37 2.29 4.35 20.59
N LEU A 38 2.55 5.34 19.72
CA LEU A 38 3.11 6.63 20.15
C LEU A 38 2.17 7.36 21.10
N GLN A 39 0.87 7.36 20.83
CA GLN A 39 -0.14 7.96 21.70
C GLN A 39 -0.19 7.27 23.07
N ASP A 40 -0.23 5.93 23.09
CA ASP A 40 -0.25 5.12 24.31
C ASP A 40 0.98 5.38 25.20
N SER A 41 2.15 5.66 24.59
CA SER A 41 3.39 6.02 25.27
C SER A 41 3.53 7.51 25.63
N ASN A 42 2.46 8.29 25.48
CA ASN A 42 2.48 9.77 25.63
C ASN A 42 3.60 10.42 24.81
N PHE A 43 3.84 9.91 23.59
CA PHE A 43 4.86 10.42 22.64
C PHE A 43 6.28 10.49 23.23
N THR A 44 6.63 9.56 24.09
CA THR A 44 7.94 9.56 24.78
C THR A 44 9.12 9.67 23.80
N GLN A 45 9.03 9.02 22.62
CA GLN A 45 10.07 9.03 21.60
C GLN A 45 10.21 10.41 20.89
N LEU A 46 9.19 11.26 20.99
CA LEU A 46 9.16 12.61 20.38
C LEU A 46 9.36 13.72 21.40
N LYS A 47 9.37 13.40 22.70
CA LYS A 47 9.40 14.39 23.80
C LYS A 47 10.57 15.35 23.66
N GLY A 48 10.28 16.65 23.68
CA GLY A 48 11.25 17.73 23.60
C GLY A 48 11.86 17.96 22.23
N LYS A 49 11.48 17.19 21.21
CA LYS A 49 12.01 17.32 19.85
C LYS A 49 11.21 18.31 19.00
N ARG A 50 11.93 19.01 18.14
CA ARG A 50 11.37 19.75 17.00
C ARG A 50 11.28 18.78 15.85
N ILE A 51 10.07 18.47 15.40
CA ILE A 51 9.84 17.47 14.37
C ILE A 51 9.32 18.06 13.07
N ALA A 52 9.70 17.44 11.96
CA ALA A 52 8.94 17.46 10.73
C ALA A 52 8.08 16.21 10.65
N LEU A 53 6.88 16.32 10.09
CA LEU A 53 5.97 15.20 9.87
C LEU A 53 5.87 14.91 8.37
N LEU A 54 6.29 13.73 7.92
CA LEU A 54 5.97 13.25 6.58
C LEU A 54 4.66 12.48 6.63
N ALA A 55 3.61 13.07 6.08
CA ALA A 55 2.25 12.55 6.14
C ALA A 55 1.36 13.12 5.04
N ASN A 56 0.19 12.53 4.89
CA ASN A 56 -0.90 13.03 4.08
C ASN A 56 -2.26 12.78 4.77
N PHE A 57 -3.37 13.03 4.06
CA PHE A 57 -4.71 12.91 4.62
C PHE A 57 -5.13 11.46 4.94
N ALA A 58 -4.44 10.46 4.38
CA ALA A 58 -4.61 9.05 4.73
C ALA A 58 -3.88 8.68 6.04
N SER A 59 -2.96 9.53 6.53
CA SER A 59 -2.23 9.33 7.77
C SER A 59 -3.14 9.60 8.97
N ARG A 60 -3.79 8.54 9.44
CA ARG A 60 -4.74 8.59 10.57
C ARG A 60 -4.45 7.49 11.57
N ASN A 61 -4.79 7.73 12.83
CA ASN A 61 -4.75 6.70 13.85
C ASN A 61 -5.92 5.69 13.67
N SER A 62 -5.92 4.63 14.44
CA SER A 62 -6.94 3.56 14.35
C SER A 62 -8.37 4.03 14.68
N THR A 63 -8.53 5.20 15.32
CA THR A 63 -9.83 5.84 15.58
C THR A 63 -10.25 6.82 14.48
N GLY A 64 -9.40 7.04 13.46
CA GLY A 64 -9.67 7.94 12.33
C GLY A 64 -9.22 9.39 12.53
N GLN A 65 -8.55 9.74 13.62
CA GLN A 65 -8.00 11.07 13.84
C GLN A 65 -6.77 11.29 12.95
N LEU A 66 -6.71 12.45 12.29
CA LEU A 66 -5.59 12.82 11.44
C LEU A 66 -4.30 12.96 12.27
N THR A 67 -3.24 12.27 11.87
CA THR A 67 -1.95 12.28 12.58
C THR A 67 -1.39 13.70 12.73
N PHE A 68 -1.55 14.54 11.71
CA PHE A 68 -1.21 15.97 11.82
C PHE A 68 -1.84 16.63 13.04
N SER A 69 -3.15 16.45 13.24
CA SER A 69 -3.89 17.03 14.37
C SER A 69 -3.47 16.41 15.70
N VAL A 70 -3.24 15.09 15.69
CA VAL A 70 -2.76 14.35 16.87
C VAL A 70 -1.42 14.90 17.34
N ILE A 71 -0.46 15.08 16.45
CA ILE A 71 0.89 15.57 16.79
C ILE A 71 0.88 17.07 17.14
N ARG A 72 0.16 17.89 16.36
CA ARG A 72 0.08 19.34 16.60
C ARG A 72 -0.44 19.69 18.00
N ASN A 73 -1.37 18.90 18.52
CA ASN A 73 -1.99 19.15 19.82
C ASN A 73 -1.15 18.68 21.01
N GLN A 74 0.05 18.10 20.78
CA GLN A 74 0.91 17.64 21.87
C GLN A 74 1.73 18.79 22.46
N LYS A 75 1.61 19.00 23.77
CA LYS A 75 2.35 20.06 24.47
C LYS A 75 3.88 19.82 24.51
N ASN A 76 4.29 18.55 24.48
CA ASN A 76 5.69 18.15 24.63
C ASN A 76 6.40 17.86 23.31
N VAL A 77 5.74 18.07 22.16
CA VAL A 77 6.27 17.86 20.82
C VAL A 77 6.10 19.15 20.02
N LYS A 78 7.14 19.61 19.36
CA LYS A 78 7.05 20.83 18.54
C LYS A 78 7.02 20.46 17.07
N LEU A 79 5.83 20.48 16.45
CA LEU A 79 5.70 20.32 15.00
C LEU A 79 6.13 21.62 14.31
N ILE A 80 7.22 21.54 13.50
CA ILE A 80 7.83 22.68 12.81
C ILE A 80 7.31 22.82 11.41
N LYS A 81 7.17 21.69 10.69
CA LYS A 81 6.69 21.62 9.30
C LYS A 81 6.13 20.25 8.96
N VAL A 82 5.43 20.20 7.84
CA VAL A 82 4.97 18.97 7.21
C VAL A 82 5.72 18.79 5.91
N PHE A 83 6.05 17.55 5.58
CA PHE A 83 6.40 17.10 4.24
C PHE A 83 5.24 16.28 3.68
N THR A 84 4.99 16.40 2.38
CA THR A 84 3.95 15.62 1.71
C THR A 84 4.48 14.95 0.46
N PRO A 85 4.08 13.69 0.18
CA PRO A 85 4.51 12.96 -1.02
C PRO A 85 3.67 13.37 -2.24
N GLU A 86 3.78 12.59 -3.33
CA GLU A 86 2.86 12.64 -4.47
C GLU A 86 1.40 12.65 -4.02
N HIS A 87 0.52 13.20 -4.81
CA HIS A 87 -0.90 13.49 -4.55
C HIS A 87 -1.15 14.59 -3.52
N GLY A 88 -0.10 15.14 -2.89
CA GLY A 88 -0.20 16.23 -1.92
C GLY A 88 -0.76 15.83 -0.57
N PHE A 89 -0.86 16.80 0.33
CA PHE A 89 -1.35 16.53 1.68
C PHE A 89 -2.79 16.01 1.68
N TYR A 90 -3.65 16.55 0.84
CA TYR A 90 -5.07 16.15 0.78
C TYR A 90 -5.35 14.93 -0.11
N THR A 91 -4.32 14.36 -0.75
CA THR A 91 -4.43 13.19 -1.63
C THR A 91 -5.35 13.38 -2.84
N THR A 92 -5.43 14.61 -3.35
CA THR A 92 -6.37 15.00 -4.41
C THR A 92 -5.71 15.31 -5.76
N VAL A 93 -4.39 15.45 -5.80
CA VAL A 93 -3.64 15.73 -7.02
C VAL A 93 -3.48 14.43 -7.83
N SER A 94 -3.69 14.49 -9.14
CA SER A 94 -3.58 13.32 -10.03
C SER A 94 -2.14 12.78 -10.05
N ALA A 95 -2.00 11.51 -10.44
CA ALA A 95 -0.69 10.88 -10.57
C ALA A 95 0.17 11.62 -11.61
N GLY A 96 1.45 11.83 -11.28
CA GLY A 96 2.40 12.52 -12.15
C GLY A 96 2.30 14.05 -12.14
N GLU A 97 1.23 14.63 -11.59
CA GLU A 97 1.05 16.08 -11.55
C GLU A 97 1.89 16.74 -10.44
N HIS A 98 2.32 17.97 -10.71
CA HIS A 98 3.10 18.75 -9.76
C HIS A 98 2.32 19.11 -8.50
N VAL A 99 2.91 18.83 -7.34
CA VAL A 99 2.37 19.21 -6.03
C VAL A 99 3.08 20.46 -5.51
N GLY A 100 2.34 21.54 -5.32
CA GLY A 100 2.86 22.78 -4.76
C GLY A 100 3.04 22.74 -3.24
N ASN A 101 3.83 23.68 -2.71
CA ASN A 101 3.90 23.94 -1.28
C ASN A 101 2.63 24.67 -0.81
N MET A 102 2.29 24.51 0.46
CA MET A 102 1.13 25.15 1.07
C MET A 102 1.36 25.34 2.60
N ASP A 103 0.45 26.01 3.26
CA ASP A 103 0.38 26.02 4.73
C ASP A 103 -0.84 25.20 5.20
N ILE A 104 -0.66 24.45 6.28
CA ILE A 104 -1.74 23.74 6.96
C ILE A 104 -1.83 24.30 8.37
N ASP A 105 -2.91 25.01 8.67
CA ASP A 105 -3.09 25.67 9.97
C ASP A 105 -1.85 26.47 10.42
N SER A 106 -1.29 27.26 9.53
CA SER A 106 -0.07 28.09 9.73
C SER A 106 1.23 27.28 9.92
N ILE A 107 1.23 25.98 9.63
CA ILE A 107 2.44 25.15 9.62
C ILE A 107 2.85 24.93 8.13
N PRO A 108 4.10 25.28 7.75
CA PRO A 108 4.56 25.06 6.38
C PRO A 108 4.47 23.59 5.98
N CYS A 109 3.85 23.30 4.84
CA CYS A 109 3.78 22.00 4.19
C CYS A 109 4.56 22.04 2.89
N ILE A 110 5.68 21.33 2.85
CA ILE A 110 6.60 21.30 1.71
C ILE A 110 6.34 20.03 0.93
N SER A 111 6.11 20.18 -0.37
CA SER A 111 5.96 19.09 -1.29
C SER A 111 7.29 18.41 -1.57
N LEU A 112 7.31 17.08 -1.50
CA LEU A 112 8.40 16.22 -1.98
C LEU A 112 8.06 15.55 -3.32
N TYR A 113 7.10 16.15 -4.04
CA TYR A 113 6.74 15.74 -5.40
C TYR A 113 6.44 16.95 -6.27
N GLY A 114 7.52 17.59 -6.71
CA GLY A 114 7.43 18.84 -7.48
C GLY A 114 8.83 19.26 -7.92
N ALA A 115 9.19 20.50 -7.63
CA ALA A 115 10.51 21.06 -7.93
C ALA A 115 11.65 20.31 -7.21
N SER A 116 11.36 19.72 -6.04
CA SER A 116 12.29 18.84 -5.32
C SER A 116 11.59 17.57 -4.89
N ARG A 117 12.32 16.45 -4.92
CA ARG A 117 11.88 15.13 -4.42
C ARG A 117 12.60 14.71 -3.14
N LYS A 118 13.37 15.64 -2.55
CA LYS A 118 14.20 15.41 -1.38
C LYS A 118 14.22 16.68 -0.53
N PRO A 119 14.06 16.59 0.81
CA PRO A 119 14.23 17.75 1.68
C PRO A 119 15.63 18.35 1.55
N SER A 120 15.73 19.67 1.42
CA SER A 120 17.01 20.37 1.42
C SER A 120 17.59 20.51 2.85
N ALA A 121 18.87 20.82 2.97
CA ALA A 121 19.49 21.12 4.27
C ALA A 121 18.80 22.31 4.97
N SER A 122 18.33 23.30 4.22
CA SER A 122 17.56 24.43 4.78
C SER A 122 16.20 23.98 5.32
N ASP A 123 15.54 22.99 4.71
CA ASP A 123 14.30 22.44 5.22
C ASP A 123 14.48 21.73 6.56
N LEU A 124 15.67 21.18 6.81
CA LEU A 124 16.02 20.43 8.00
C LEU A 124 16.73 21.24 9.09
N LYS A 125 17.01 22.53 8.87
CA LYS A 125 17.83 23.37 9.77
C LYS A 125 17.37 23.37 11.23
N ASN A 126 16.09 23.47 11.49
CA ASN A 126 15.55 23.54 12.85
C ASN A 126 14.76 22.26 13.24
N ILE A 127 15.09 21.14 12.64
CA ILE A 127 14.46 19.84 12.86
C ILE A 127 15.43 18.94 13.61
N ASP A 128 14.95 18.24 14.63
CA ASP A 128 15.71 17.23 15.37
C ASP A 128 15.41 15.83 14.84
N ALA A 129 14.13 15.56 14.48
CA ALA A 129 13.71 14.29 13.91
C ALA A 129 12.60 14.48 12.86
N ILE A 130 12.51 13.53 11.95
CA ILE A 130 11.42 13.42 10.98
C ILE A 130 10.57 12.22 11.39
N LEU A 131 9.31 12.48 11.77
CA LEU A 131 8.29 11.45 11.97
C LEU A 131 7.66 11.13 10.61
N ILE A 132 7.68 9.87 10.22
CA ILE A 132 7.07 9.36 9.00
C ILE A 132 5.85 8.54 9.39
N ASP A 133 4.69 8.95 8.92
CA ASP A 133 3.43 8.25 9.07
C ASP A 133 2.69 8.26 7.72
N LEU A 134 3.03 7.33 6.85
CA LEU A 134 2.43 7.15 5.53
C LEU A 134 1.84 5.75 5.40
N GLN A 135 0.72 5.64 4.69
CA GLN A 135 0.14 4.35 4.32
C GLN A 135 0.68 3.91 2.97
N ASP A 136 1.35 2.77 2.94
CA ASP A 136 1.79 2.11 1.70
C ASP A 136 0.64 1.38 1.01
N VAL A 137 0.86 1.01 -0.25
CA VAL A 137 -0.03 0.17 -1.05
C VAL A 137 0.57 -1.22 -1.38
N GLY A 138 1.84 -1.48 -1.00
CA GLY A 138 2.49 -2.78 -1.13
C GLY A 138 3.11 -3.08 -2.48
N VAL A 139 3.12 -2.13 -3.42
CA VAL A 139 3.75 -2.28 -4.75
C VAL A 139 4.91 -1.31 -4.95
N ARG A 140 6.01 -1.82 -5.51
CA ARG A 140 7.28 -1.10 -5.71
C ARG A 140 7.13 0.20 -6.51
N SER A 141 6.23 0.25 -7.47
CA SER A 141 6.03 1.41 -8.34
C SER A 141 5.32 2.57 -7.63
N TYR A 142 4.78 2.38 -6.42
CA TYR A 142 4.15 3.46 -5.67
C TYR A 142 5.20 4.38 -5.06
N THR A 143 5.19 5.65 -5.43
CA THR A 143 6.27 6.61 -5.22
C THR A 143 6.59 6.95 -3.76
N PHE A 144 5.74 6.55 -2.82
CA PHE A 144 5.97 6.79 -1.38
C PHE A 144 7.24 6.09 -0.88
N ILE A 145 7.59 4.91 -1.43
CA ILE A 145 8.85 4.22 -1.16
C ILE A 145 10.03 5.13 -1.51
N SER A 146 9.99 5.76 -2.69
CA SER A 146 11.04 6.67 -3.15
C SER A 146 11.10 7.96 -2.35
N THR A 147 9.95 8.46 -1.91
CA THR A 147 9.88 9.61 -1.01
C THR A 147 10.55 9.30 0.33
N ILE A 148 10.25 8.15 0.94
CA ILE A 148 10.89 7.71 2.20
C ILE A 148 12.40 7.54 2.01
N TYR A 149 12.83 6.89 0.92
CA TYR A 149 14.25 6.74 0.58
C TYR A 149 14.96 8.10 0.52
N ASN A 150 14.42 9.07 -0.19
CA ASN A 150 14.99 10.40 -0.34
C ASN A 150 15.01 11.18 0.99
N VAL A 151 13.97 11.03 1.82
CA VAL A 151 13.91 11.65 3.16
C VAL A 151 14.96 11.02 4.08
N MET A 152 15.11 9.69 4.08
CA MET A 152 16.15 9.00 4.85
C MET A 152 17.55 9.40 4.39
N GLN A 153 17.77 9.54 3.08
CA GLN A 153 19.04 10.02 2.53
C GLN A 153 19.34 11.44 3.03
N SER A 154 18.37 12.35 2.92
CA SER A 154 18.54 13.73 3.41
C SER A 154 18.78 13.80 4.92
N ALA A 155 18.04 12.98 5.70
CA ALA A 155 18.23 12.88 7.14
C ALA A 155 19.65 12.42 7.50
N SER A 156 20.15 11.39 6.82
CA SER A 156 21.51 10.86 7.01
C SER A 156 22.57 11.93 6.71
N GLU A 157 22.43 12.65 5.61
CA GLU A 157 23.36 13.73 5.19
C GLU A 157 23.39 14.91 6.17
N ASN A 158 22.28 15.14 6.88
CA ASN A 158 22.11 16.28 7.79
C ASN A 158 22.06 15.88 9.28
N GLY A 159 22.41 14.63 9.63
CA GLY A 159 22.44 14.14 11.00
C GLY A 159 21.09 14.18 11.71
N LYS A 160 19.97 13.95 11.00
CA LYS A 160 18.62 13.94 11.56
C LYS A 160 18.16 12.52 11.88
N GLU A 161 17.35 12.40 12.93
CA GLU A 161 16.72 11.13 13.29
C GLU A 161 15.48 10.87 12.41
N ILE A 162 15.29 9.62 12.00
CA ILE A 162 14.06 9.14 11.37
C ILE A 162 13.29 8.29 12.37
N ILE A 163 12.00 8.58 12.50
CA ILE A 163 11.07 7.81 13.32
C ILE A 163 9.92 7.38 12.43
N ILE A 164 9.71 6.07 12.27
CA ILE A 164 8.61 5.50 11.47
C ILE A 164 7.49 5.08 12.40
N ALA A 165 6.30 5.66 12.24
CA ALA A 165 5.08 5.12 12.80
C ALA A 165 4.53 4.06 11.83
N ASP A 166 4.83 2.78 12.11
CA ASP A 166 4.63 1.70 11.15
C ASP A 166 3.14 1.39 10.92
N ARG A 167 2.83 0.91 9.70
CA ARG A 167 1.48 0.59 9.22
C ARG A 167 1.45 -0.74 8.46
N PRO A 168 0.30 -1.46 8.46
CA PRO A 168 0.18 -2.69 7.71
C PRO A 168 0.41 -2.48 6.21
N ASN A 169 1.08 -3.44 5.57
CA ASN A 169 1.02 -3.58 4.13
C ASN A 169 -0.38 -4.09 3.74
N PRO A 170 -1.15 -3.38 2.90
CA PRO A 170 -2.53 -3.76 2.59
C PRO A 170 -2.65 -5.05 1.77
N LEU A 171 -1.59 -5.45 1.08
CA LEU A 171 -1.50 -6.72 0.37
C LEU A 171 -1.04 -7.88 1.27
N GLY A 172 -0.82 -7.63 2.57
CA GLY A 172 -0.26 -8.59 3.52
C GLY A 172 1.26 -8.66 3.52
N GLY A 173 1.83 -9.39 4.47
CA GLY A 173 3.27 -9.52 4.65
C GLY A 173 3.86 -10.85 4.15
N GLU A 174 3.03 -11.80 3.71
CA GLU A 174 3.48 -13.13 3.25
C GLU A 174 3.57 -13.25 1.73
N SER A 175 2.99 -12.31 0.98
CA SER A 175 3.07 -12.29 -0.47
C SER A 175 4.20 -11.38 -0.92
N PHE A 176 5.09 -11.95 -1.73
CA PHE A 176 6.05 -11.22 -2.54
C PHE A 176 6.02 -11.83 -3.95
N ASP A 177 5.94 -10.99 -4.97
CA ASP A 177 5.74 -11.42 -6.35
C ASP A 177 6.35 -10.43 -7.34
N GLY A 178 6.68 -10.91 -8.52
CA GLY A 178 7.33 -10.13 -9.56
C GLY A 178 8.85 -10.06 -9.42
N ASN A 179 9.47 -9.61 -10.50
CA ASN A 179 10.92 -9.49 -10.61
C ASN A 179 11.48 -8.34 -9.77
N LEU A 180 12.77 -8.44 -9.43
CA LEU A 180 13.55 -7.31 -8.95
C LEU A 180 13.77 -6.29 -10.07
N VAL A 181 13.90 -5.01 -9.73
CA VAL A 181 14.27 -4.01 -10.73
C VAL A 181 15.73 -4.20 -11.16
N ASP A 182 15.95 -4.21 -12.48
CA ASP A 182 17.30 -4.12 -13.01
C ASP A 182 17.87 -2.70 -12.72
N SER A 183 19.12 -2.65 -12.34
CA SER A 183 19.81 -1.40 -12.03
C SER A 183 19.84 -0.40 -13.20
N ALA A 184 19.74 -0.89 -14.44
CA ALA A 184 19.67 -0.06 -15.64
C ALA A 184 18.33 0.70 -15.75
N TYR A 185 17.26 0.19 -15.15
CA TYR A 185 15.92 0.79 -15.16
C TYR A 185 15.52 1.42 -13.82
N LYS A 186 16.50 1.60 -12.93
CA LYS A 186 16.25 2.26 -11.64
C LYS A 186 15.78 3.70 -11.85
N SER A 187 14.63 4.03 -11.28
CA SER A 187 14.00 5.34 -11.42
C SER A 187 13.27 5.74 -10.14
N PHE A 188 12.59 6.89 -10.13
CA PHE A 188 11.78 7.32 -8.99
C PHE A 188 10.58 6.40 -8.73
N ILE A 189 10.06 5.70 -9.73
CA ILE A 189 8.99 4.70 -9.56
C ILE A 189 9.53 3.29 -9.27
N SER A 190 10.85 3.12 -9.18
CA SER A 190 11.51 1.82 -8.92
C SER A 190 12.90 2.04 -8.32
N ILE A 191 12.96 2.69 -7.15
CA ILE A 191 14.24 3.12 -6.57
C ILE A 191 15.02 1.98 -5.89
N LEU A 192 14.33 0.96 -5.39
CA LEU A 192 14.89 -0.16 -4.64
C LEU A 192 14.87 -1.46 -5.44
N PRO A 193 15.90 -2.33 -5.29
CA PRO A 193 15.94 -3.65 -5.91
C PRO A 193 15.14 -4.66 -5.09
N ILE A 194 13.82 -4.45 -5.03
CA ILE A 194 12.86 -5.30 -4.33
C ILE A 194 11.84 -5.88 -5.33
N PRO A 195 11.11 -6.97 -4.98
CA PRO A 195 10.03 -7.50 -5.81
C PRO A 195 8.96 -6.45 -6.10
N TYR A 196 8.20 -6.61 -7.19
CA TYR A 196 7.14 -5.67 -7.54
C TYR A 196 6.07 -5.59 -6.43
N VAL A 197 5.57 -6.74 -5.97
CA VAL A 197 4.83 -6.88 -4.71
C VAL A 197 5.83 -7.27 -3.65
N HIS A 198 6.09 -6.41 -2.66
CA HIS A 198 7.27 -6.57 -1.80
C HIS A 198 6.97 -7.15 -0.42
N GLY A 199 5.70 -7.22 0.01
CA GLY A 199 5.30 -7.82 1.28
C GLY A 199 5.91 -7.20 2.55
N MET A 200 6.51 -6.01 2.47
CA MET A 200 7.12 -5.32 3.60
C MET A 200 6.26 -4.17 4.08
N THR A 201 6.35 -3.83 5.37
CA THR A 201 5.84 -2.56 5.92
C THR A 201 6.86 -1.44 5.65
N PHE A 202 6.48 -0.18 5.82
CA PHE A 202 7.44 0.92 5.72
C PHE A 202 8.51 0.87 6.81
N GLY A 203 8.20 0.34 7.98
CA GLY A 203 9.19 0.07 9.01
C GLY A 203 10.25 -0.92 8.53
N GLU A 204 9.84 -2.04 7.94
CA GLU A 204 10.73 -3.06 7.38
C GLU A 204 11.53 -2.53 6.18
N LEU A 205 10.89 -1.76 5.28
CA LEU A 205 11.59 -1.10 4.17
C LEU A 205 12.65 -0.10 4.66
N ALA A 206 12.34 0.68 5.70
CA ALA A 206 13.31 1.61 6.27
C ALA A 206 14.49 0.89 6.92
N GLU A 207 14.26 -0.24 7.61
CA GLU A 207 15.34 -1.09 8.13
C GLU A 207 16.20 -1.66 6.99
N TYR A 208 15.59 -2.16 5.91
CA TYR A 208 16.28 -2.64 4.72
C TYR A 208 17.15 -1.54 4.08
N ILE A 209 16.58 -0.35 3.82
CA ILE A 209 17.28 0.80 3.25
C ILE A 209 18.50 1.17 4.12
N ASN A 210 18.32 1.21 5.43
CA ASN A 210 19.34 1.64 6.37
C ASN A 210 20.46 0.60 6.58
N ASN A 211 20.13 -0.70 6.54
CA ASN A 211 21.08 -1.79 6.78
C ASN A 211 21.90 -2.12 5.53
N GLU A 212 21.27 -2.18 4.35
CA GLU A 212 21.94 -2.55 3.10
C GLU A 212 22.78 -1.40 2.50
N SER A 213 22.96 -0.30 3.24
CA SER A 213 23.71 0.88 2.77
C SER A 213 23.20 1.43 1.44
N GLN A 214 21.90 1.29 1.17
CA GLN A 214 21.25 1.74 -0.06
C GLN A 214 21.22 3.26 -0.20
N LEU A 215 21.48 4.02 0.89
CA LEU A 215 21.40 5.49 0.90
C LEU A 215 22.52 6.17 0.11
N SER A 216 23.68 5.51 -0.08
CA SER A 216 24.76 6.01 -0.93
C SER A 216 25.73 4.90 -1.32
N LYS A 217 26.10 4.85 -2.61
CA LYS A 217 27.14 3.94 -3.11
C LYS A 217 28.56 4.34 -2.68
N SER A 218 28.81 5.62 -2.39
CA SER A 218 30.12 6.18 -2.12
C SER A 218 30.43 6.40 -0.64
N LYS A 219 29.42 6.44 0.22
CA LYS A 219 29.56 6.64 1.66
C LYS A 219 28.59 5.69 2.37
N LYS A 220 29.07 5.04 3.44
CA LYS A 220 28.18 4.28 4.34
C LYS A 220 27.29 5.26 5.13
N LEU A 221 26.28 5.83 4.46
CA LEU A 221 25.32 6.71 5.10
C LEU A 221 24.32 5.85 5.84
N LYS A 222 24.18 6.09 7.15
CA LYS A 222 23.13 5.53 7.99
C LYS A 222 22.44 6.68 8.70
N CYS A 223 21.12 6.66 8.78
CA CYS A 223 20.40 7.55 9.67
C CYS A 223 20.17 6.88 11.03
N LYS A 224 20.03 7.68 12.07
CA LYS A 224 19.47 7.21 13.34
C LYS A 224 18.01 6.87 13.07
N LEU A 225 17.66 5.57 13.15
CA LEU A 225 16.34 5.05 12.79
C LEU A 225 15.66 4.46 14.02
N THR A 226 14.42 4.86 14.26
CA THR A 226 13.53 4.30 15.28
C THR A 226 12.24 3.85 14.62
N ILE A 227 11.87 2.58 14.78
CA ILE A 227 10.59 2.05 14.28
C ILE A 227 9.63 1.90 15.45
N ILE A 228 8.49 2.55 15.37
CA ILE A 228 7.37 2.37 16.30
C ILE A 228 6.49 1.28 15.70
N ARG A 229 6.73 0.05 16.16
CA ARG A 229 6.07 -1.15 15.62
C ARG A 229 4.59 -1.16 15.98
N MET A 230 3.79 -1.71 15.08
CA MET A 230 2.38 -2.01 15.33
C MET A 230 2.20 -3.04 16.45
N GLN A 231 1.01 -3.06 17.04
CA GLN A 231 0.58 -4.12 17.96
C GLN A 231 -0.60 -4.87 17.35
N ASN A 232 -0.71 -6.17 17.66
CA ASN A 232 -1.77 -7.07 17.16
C ASN A 232 -1.77 -7.27 15.63
N TRP A 233 -0.69 -6.93 14.95
CA TRP A 233 -0.51 -7.21 13.53
C TRP A 233 0.42 -8.42 13.35
N SER A 234 0.08 -9.26 12.38
CA SER A 234 0.95 -10.33 11.89
C SER A 234 1.07 -10.27 10.37
N ARG A 235 2.13 -10.85 9.83
CA ARG A 235 2.39 -10.87 8.38
C ARG A 235 1.34 -11.61 7.58
N SER A 236 0.65 -12.58 8.20
CA SER A 236 -0.42 -13.37 7.59
C SER A 236 -1.75 -12.62 7.46
N MET A 237 -1.90 -11.45 8.09
CA MET A 237 -3.12 -10.67 8.01
C MET A 237 -3.25 -10.00 6.65
N VAL A 238 -4.42 -10.14 6.04
CA VAL A 238 -4.90 -9.24 4.98
C VAL A 238 -5.52 -7.99 5.60
N TRP A 239 -5.73 -6.95 4.79
CA TRP A 239 -6.24 -5.66 5.30
C TRP A 239 -7.54 -5.79 6.08
N GLU A 240 -8.47 -6.60 5.60
CA GLU A 240 -9.79 -6.83 6.19
C GLU A 240 -9.72 -7.38 7.61
N GLU A 241 -8.68 -8.15 7.92
CA GLU A 241 -8.46 -8.75 9.25
C GLU A 241 -7.87 -7.77 10.25
N THR A 242 -7.32 -6.64 9.79
CA THR A 242 -6.73 -5.62 10.68
C THR A 242 -7.77 -4.86 11.49
N GLY A 243 -9.04 -4.86 11.05
CA GLY A 243 -10.11 -4.03 11.61
C GLY A 243 -9.93 -2.52 11.36
N LEU A 244 -9.01 -2.13 10.48
CA LEU A 244 -8.72 -0.73 10.14
C LEU A 244 -9.59 -0.27 8.98
N LYS A 245 -9.96 1.02 9.00
CA LYS A 245 -10.59 1.66 7.85
C LYS A 245 -9.53 2.07 6.83
N TRP A 246 -9.80 1.81 5.53
CA TRP A 246 -8.98 2.35 4.45
C TRP A 246 -9.27 3.84 4.25
N TYR A 247 -8.21 4.61 4.05
CA TYR A 247 -8.26 6.01 3.64
C TYR A 247 -7.44 6.16 2.36
N SER A 248 -8.04 6.76 1.32
CA SER A 248 -7.41 6.90 0.00
C SER A 248 -6.07 7.59 0.08
N THR A 249 -5.04 6.95 -0.44
CA THR A 249 -3.67 7.50 -0.53
C THR A 249 -3.46 8.31 -1.80
N SER A 250 -4.34 8.14 -2.78
CA SER A 250 -4.42 8.89 -4.03
C SER A 250 -5.87 8.91 -4.55
N PRO A 251 -6.21 9.77 -5.52
CA PRO A 251 -7.56 9.79 -6.12
C PRO A 251 -7.99 8.44 -6.68
N ASN A 252 -7.05 7.66 -7.24
CA ASN A 252 -7.31 6.39 -7.90
C ASN A 252 -7.14 5.15 -7.00
N VAL A 253 -6.91 5.33 -5.70
CA VAL A 253 -6.77 4.23 -4.73
C VAL A 253 -7.82 4.39 -3.60
N PRO A 254 -9.13 4.36 -3.93
CA PRO A 254 -10.20 4.57 -2.96
C PRO A 254 -10.45 3.34 -2.07
N SER A 255 -9.97 2.15 -2.45
CA SER A 255 -10.17 0.89 -1.74
C SER A 255 -8.94 -0.02 -1.82
N VAL A 256 -8.93 -1.07 -1.01
CA VAL A 256 -7.86 -2.10 -1.07
C VAL A 256 -8.01 -2.95 -2.35
N ASP A 257 -9.22 -3.15 -2.85
CA ASP A 257 -9.41 -3.85 -4.13
C ASP A 257 -8.86 -3.03 -5.31
N ALA A 258 -8.90 -1.69 -5.24
CA ALA A 258 -8.19 -0.85 -6.21
C ALA A 258 -6.66 -1.06 -6.16
N ILE A 259 -6.08 -1.37 -4.99
CA ILE A 259 -4.64 -1.71 -4.87
C ILE A 259 -4.36 -3.07 -5.51
N ARG A 260 -5.17 -4.08 -5.22
CA ARG A 260 -5.07 -5.40 -5.82
C ARG A 260 -5.15 -5.29 -7.35
N GLY A 261 -6.13 -4.53 -7.82
CA GLY A 261 -6.32 -4.24 -9.24
C GLY A 261 -5.16 -3.44 -9.85
N MET A 262 -4.60 -2.46 -9.15
CA MET A 262 -3.43 -1.71 -9.61
C MET A 262 -2.23 -2.63 -9.84
N THR A 263 -2.09 -3.70 -9.04
CA THR A 263 -1.03 -4.69 -9.24
C THR A 263 -1.20 -5.46 -10.55
N VAL A 264 -2.44 -5.70 -10.97
CA VAL A 264 -2.78 -6.46 -12.20
C VAL A 264 -2.90 -5.54 -13.42
N LEU A 265 -3.58 -4.40 -13.30
CA LEU A 265 -3.95 -3.55 -14.43
C LEU A 265 -3.08 -2.31 -14.61
N GLY A 266 -2.35 -1.88 -13.56
CA GLY A 266 -1.59 -0.63 -13.63
C GLY A 266 -0.65 -0.57 -14.82
N CYS A 267 0.20 -1.58 -14.99
CA CYS A 267 1.10 -1.65 -16.16
C CYS A 267 0.35 -1.86 -17.48
N ILE A 268 -0.79 -2.57 -17.49
CA ILE A 268 -1.60 -2.78 -18.70
C ILE A 268 -2.17 -1.45 -19.21
N GLY A 269 -2.63 -0.58 -18.31
CA GLY A 269 -3.09 0.76 -18.66
C GLY A 269 -2.02 1.58 -19.37
N GLU A 270 -0.80 1.57 -18.84
CA GLU A 270 0.34 2.28 -19.42
C GLU A 270 0.76 1.70 -20.79
N LEU A 271 0.81 0.37 -20.92
CA LEU A 271 1.23 -0.30 -22.15
C LEU A 271 0.23 -0.17 -23.29
N GLY A 272 -1.05 -0.30 -23.00
CA GLY A 272 -2.08 -0.47 -24.02
C GLY A 272 -2.95 0.76 -24.27
N ASN A 273 -2.72 1.86 -23.57
CA ASN A 273 -3.65 3.01 -23.54
C ASN A 273 -5.11 2.54 -23.38
N SER A 274 -5.32 1.62 -22.45
CA SER A 274 -6.60 0.96 -22.19
C SER A 274 -7.31 1.63 -21.02
N ASP A 275 -8.64 1.68 -21.08
CA ASP A 275 -9.43 2.11 -19.92
C ASP A 275 -9.39 1.03 -18.85
N ILE A 276 -8.69 1.33 -17.76
CA ILE A 276 -8.53 0.46 -16.58
C ILE A 276 -9.40 0.90 -15.39
N GLY A 277 -10.55 1.52 -15.69
CA GLY A 277 -11.55 1.89 -14.70
C GLY A 277 -11.31 3.23 -14.00
N ILE A 278 -10.28 3.97 -14.34
CA ILE A 278 -9.98 5.28 -13.70
C ILE A 278 -11.12 6.28 -13.93
N ASN A 279 -11.81 6.17 -15.06
CA ASN A 279 -12.90 7.07 -15.42
C ASN A 279 -14.30 6.59 -14.97
N ASN A 280 -14.43 5.46 -14.27
CA ASN A 280 -15.71 4.82 -13.96
C ASN A 280 -15.92 4.48 -12.48
N GLN A 281 -15.36 5.05 -11.52
CA GLN A 281 -15.52 4.78 -10.07
C GLN A 281 -14.99 3.39 -9.60
N LEU A 282 -14.43 2.58 -10.50
CA LEU A 282 -13.79 1.30 -10.19
C LEU A 282 -12.34 1.27 -10.68
N PRO A 283 -11.49 2.20 -10.22
CA PRO A 283 -10.12 2.31 -10.69
C PRO A 283 -9.38 1.01 -10.46
N PHE A 284 -8.70 0.56 -11.51
CA PHE A 284 -7.93 -0.68 -11.57
C PHE A 284 -8.74 -1.99 -11.37
N GLN A 285 -10.06 -1.92 -11.30
CA GLN A 285 -10.91 -3.10 -11.12
C GLN A 285 -11.66 -3.48 -12.39
N THR A 286 -11.51 -2.70 -13.44
CA THR A 286 -12.14 -2.96 -14.75
C THR A 286 -11.16 -2.70 -15.88
N LEU A 287 -11.26 -3.51 -16.94
CA LEU A 287 -10.55 -3.32 -18.19
C LEU A 287 -11.53 -3.32 -19.36
N THR A 288 -11.60 -2.22 -20.10
CA THR A 288 -12.47 -2.10 -21.27
C THR A 288 -11.73 -2.57 -22.53
N LEU A 289 -12.34 -3.52 -23.24
CA LEU A 289 -11.80 -4.15 -24.45
C LEU A 289 -12.82 -4.15 -25.58
N TYR A 290 -12.34 -4.34 -26.81
CA TYR A 290 -13.16 -4.35 -28.01
C TYR A 290 -13.02 -5.70 -28.76
N GLY A 291 -14.14 -6.24 -29.25
CA GLY A 291 -14.13 -7.40 -30.16
C GLY A 291 -14.34 -8.74 -29.48
N SER A 292 -13.35 -9.60 -29.44
CA SER A 292 -13.48 -11.05 -29.24
C SER A 292 -13.60 -11.49 -27.78
N ARG A 293 -14.67 -11.10 -27.07
CA ARG A 293 -14.98 -11.53 -25.69
C ARG A 293 -14.85 -13.05 -25.51
N ASN A 294 -15.37 -13.84 -26.47
CA ASN A 294 -15.36 -15.31 -26.39
C ASN A 294 -13.95 -15.91 -26.31
N LYS A 295 -12.91 -15.18 -26.76
CA LYS A 295 -11.53 -15.62 -26.65
C LYS A 295 -11.01 -15.63 -25.21
N PHE A 296 -11.65 -14.89 -24.32
CA PHE A 296 -11.37 -14.87 -22.90
C PHE A 296 -12.31 -15.81 -22.11
N GLU A 297 -13.62 -15.70 -22.31
CA GLU A 297 -14.62 -16.46 -21.56
C GLU A 297 -14.54 -17.98 -21.78
N ASN A 298 -14.19 -18.41 -23.00
CA ASN A 298 -14.13 -19.84 -23.36
C ASN A 298 -12.76 -20.45 -23.06
N ASP A 299 -11.76 -19.67 -22.62
CA ASP A 299 -10.46 -20.18 -22.23
C ASP A 299 -10.44 -20.56 -20.76
N LEU A 300 -10.94 -21.76 -20.47
CA LEU A 300 -11.07 -22.27 -19.10
C LEU A 300 -9.72 -22.43 -18.40
N ASN A 301 -8.63 -22.70 -19.14
CA ASN A 301 -7.30 -22.80 -18.56
C ASN A 301 -6.81 -21.44 -18.08
N PHE A 302 -6.94 -20.41 -18.92
CA PHE A 302 -6.62 -19.02 -18.55
C PHE A 302 -7.42 -18.57 -17.31
N LEU A 303 -8.72 -18.83 -17.27
CA LEU A 303 -9.57 -18.46 -16.13
C LEU A 303 -9.14 -19.17 -14.84
N ALA A 304 -8.83 -20.47 -14.94
CA ALA A 304 -8.36 -21.26 -13.79
C ALA A 304 -7.00 -20.74 -13.27
N GLU A 305 -6.05 -20.41 -14.16
CA GLU A 305 -4.76 -19.84 -13.78
C GLU A 305 -4.91 -18.47 -13.14
N MET A 306 -5.81 -17.61 -13.62
CA MET A 306 -6.11 -16.31 -12.99
C MET A 306 -6.67 -16.51 -11.58
N GLU A 307 -7.60 -17.45 -11.40
CA GLU A 307 -8.18 -17.80 -10.11
C GLU A 307 -7.14 -18.36 -9.11
N GLU A 308 -6.23 -19.23 -9.56
CA GLU A 308 -5.13 -19.76 -8.73
C GLU A 308 -4.23 -18.64 -8.22
N ASN A 309 -4.05 -17.59 -9.00
CA ASN A 309 -3.26 -16.41 -8.62
C ASN A 309 -4.06 -15.33 -7.88
N GLY A 310 -5.31 -15.64 -7.52
CA GLY A 310 -6.14 -14.81 -6.64
C GLY A 310 -7.03 -13.80 -7.37
N VAL A 311 -7.26 -13.96 -8.68
CA VAL A 311 -8.06 -13.02 -9.50
C VAL A 311 -9.21 -13.75 -10.17
N TYR A 312 -10.43 -13.35 -9.86
CA TYR A 312 -11.65 -13.79 -10.57
C TYR A 312 -11.99 -12.79 -11.68
N LEU A 313 -12.37 -13.30 -12.84
CA LEU A 313 -12.74 -12.48 -13.98
C LEU A 313 -14.23 -12.62 -14.30
N GLU A 314 -14.94 -11.49 -14.35
CA GLU A 314 -16.31 -11.40 -14.83
C GLU A 314 -16.39 -10.57 -16.10
N PHE A 315 -17.30 -10.94 -17.02
CA PHE A 315 -17.39 -10.31 -18.32
C PHE A 315 -18.79 -9.73 -18.57
N THR A 316 -18.88 -8.44 -18.84
CA THR A 316 -20.14 -7.79 -19.17
C THR A 316 -20.09 -7.13 -20.53
N LYS A 317 -21.21 -7.18 -21.27
CA LYS A 317 -21.38 -6.40 -22.49
C LYS A 317 -21.79 -4.97 -22.15
N ARG A 318 -21.12 -3.96 -22.71
CA ARG A 318 -21.65 -2.61 -22.69
C ARG A 318 -22.85 -2.51 -23.64
N THR A 319 -23.97 -1.96 -23.15
CA THR A 319 -25.25 -1.91 -23.85
C THR A 319 -25.24 -1.02 -25.08
N ASN A 320 -24.32 -0.06 -25.18
CA ASN A 320 -24.31 0.98 -26.23
C ASN A 320 -23.36 0.71 -27.41
N ASN A 321 -22.47 -0.33 -27.30
CA ASN A 321 -21.56 -0.70 -28.36
C ASN A 321 -21.44 -2.22 -28.45
N LYS A 322 -21.90 -2.79 -29.57
CA LYS A 322 -21.96 -4.25 -29.77
C LYS A 322 -20.59 -4.96 -29.73
N ASN A 323 -19.51 -4.21 -29.94
CA ASN A 323 -18.15 -4.75 -29.99
C ASN A 323 -17.35 -4.43 -28.71
N GLU A 324 -17.94 -3.77 -27.72
CA GLU A 324 -17.27 -3.41 -26.48
C GLU A 324 -17.73 -4.32 -25.34
N PHE A 325 -16.77 -4.77 -24.53
CA PHE A 325 -17.05 -5.50 -23.30
C PHE A 325 -16.11 -5.03 -22.20
N THR A 326 -16.52 -5.22 -20.97
CA THR A 326 -15.72 -4.90 -19.79
C THR A 326 -15.38 -6.19 -19.04
N LEU A 327 -14.10 -6.32 -18.72
CA LEU A 327 -13.55 -7.29 -17.81
C LEU A 327 -13.62 -6.68 -16.41
N TYR A 328 -14.29 -7.32 -15.48
CA TYR A 328 -14.27 -6.97 -14.05
C TYR A 328 -13.34 -7.92 -13.33
N LEU A 329 -12.52 -7.38 -12.42
CA LEU A 329 -11.62 -8.13 -11.56
C LEU A 329 -12.18 -8.13 -10.15
N ASP A 330 -12.37 -9.32 -9.57
CA ASP A 330 -12.57 -9.53 -8.14
C ASP A 330 -11.38 -10.30 -7.58
N PHE A 331 -11.12 -10.18 -6.27
CA PHE A 331 -9.87 -10.62 -5.66
C PHE A 331 -10.10 -11.54 -4.47
N LYS A 332 -9.37 -12.65 -4.42
CA LYS A 332 -9.26 -13.46 -3.19
C LYS A 332 -8.57 -12.63 -2.10
N LYS A 333 -9.19 -12.57 -0.93
CA LYS A 333 -8.67 -11.84 0.24
C LYS A 333 -7.85 -12.78 1.11
N GLU A 334 -6.71 -13.22 0.57
CA GLU A 334 -5.81 -14.18 1.20
C GLU A 334 -4.41 -13.59 1.34
N ALA A 335 -3.68 -13.99 2.39
CA ALA A 335 -2.32 -13.51 2.63
C ALA A 335 -1.31 -13.98 1.58
N LYS A 336 -1.59 -15.10 0.92
CA LYS A 336 -0.74 -15.68 -0.14
C LYS A 336 -1.47 -15.56 -1.48
N HIS A 337 -1.06 -14.60 -2.27
CA HIS A 337 -1.56 -14.33 -3.62
C HIS A 337 -0.39 -14.00 -4.55
N ARG A 338 -0.65 -14.05 -5.88
CA ARG A 338 0.34 -13.73 -6.91
C ARG A 338 -0.24 -12.80 -7.97
N TYR A 339 -0.66 -11.60 -7.55
CA TYR A 339 -1.31 -10.63 -8.45
C TYR A 339 -0.40 -10.14 -9.57
N TYR A 340 0.92 -10.06 -9.35
CA TYR A 340 1.83 -9.74 -10.45
C TYR A 340 1.95 -10.89 -11.45
N THR A 341 1.91 -12.14 -10.99
CA THR A 341 1.83 -13.30 -11.89
C THR A 341 0.51 -13.26 -12.69
N ALA A 342 -0.62 -12.92 -12.06
CA ALA A 342 -1.90 -12.71 -12.75
C ALA A 342 -1.81 -11.59 -13.81
N PHE A 343 -1.08 -10.48 -13.53
CA PHE A 343 -0.78 -9.46 -14.53
C PHE A 343 -0.08 -10.05 -15.76
N LEU A 344 0.96 -10.88 -15.56
CA LEU A 344 1.70 -11.49 -16.68
C LEU A 344 0.82 -12.44 -17.50
N LEU A 345 -0.02 -13.24 -16.86
CA LEU A 345 -1.00 -14.12 -17.52
C LEU A 345 -1.99 -13.31 -18.36
N LEU A 346 -2.54 -12.23 -17.78
CA LEU A 346 -3.46 -11.36 -18.50
C LEU A 346 -2.78 -10.64 -19.67
N LEU A 347 -1.54 -10.15 -19.47
CA LEU A 347 -0.77 -9.51 -20.53
C LEU A 347 -0.48 -10.49 -21.68
N TYR A 348 -0.10 -11.73 -21.37
CA TYR A 348 0.09 -12.77 -22.36
C TYR A 348 -1.20 -13.02 -23.15
N LYS A 349 -2.35 -13.17 -22.48
CA LYS A 349 -3.65 -13.36 -23.11
C LYS A 349 -4.06 -12.15 -23.97
N LEU A 350 -3.82 -10.94 -23.50
CA LEU A 350 -4.05 -9.73 -24.28
C LEU A 350 -3.18 -9.66 -25.54
N ASN A 351 -1.92 -10.07 -25.45
CA ASN A 351 -1.04 -10.13 -26.62
C ASN A 351 -1.47 -11.21 -27.63
N GLU A 352 -1.95 -12.35 -27.15
CA GLU A 352 -2.53 -13.39 -28.01
C GLU A 352 -3.77 -12.87 -28.79
N VAL A 353 -4.65 -12.15 -28.09
CA VAL A 353 -5.93 -11.70 -28.68
C VAL A 353 -5.77 -10.41 -29.49
N TYR A 354 -4.86 -9.52 -29.09
CA TYR A 354 -4.62 -8.20 -29.67
C TYR A 354 -3.13 -7.94 -29.91
N PRO A 355 -2.46 -8.73 -30.76
CA PRO A 355 -1.00 -8.65 -30.94
C PRO A 355 -0.53 -7.26 -31.38
N GLU A 356 -1.33 -6.55 -32.21
CA GLU A 356 -1.02 -5.21 -32.70
C GLU A 356 -0.96 -4.15 -31.57
N LYS A 357 -1.69 -4.37 -30.46
CA LYS A 357 -1.83 -3.41 -29.36
C LYS A 357 -0.81 -3.63 -28.25
N PHE A 358 -0.48 -4.89 -27.96
CA PHE A 358 0.35 -5.28 -26.82
C PHE A 358 1.71 -5.89 -27.22
N GLN A 359 2.25 -5.52 -28.39
CA GLN A 359 3.55 -6.00 -28.85
C GLN A 359 4.71 -5.48 -27.98
N SER A 360 5.67 -6.38 -27.69
CA SER A 360 6.85 -6.07 -26.88
C SER A 360 7.72 -4.93 -27.43
N ASP A 361 7.70 -4.71 -28.75
CA ASP A 361 8.49 -3.65 -29.38
C ASP A 361 7.93 -2.25 -29.10
N LYS A 362 6.61 -2.10 -28.97
CA LYS A 362 5.97 -0.85 -28.57
C LYS A 362 6.22 -0.49 -27.10
N ILE A 363 6.51 -1.49 -26.27
CA ILE A 363 6.90 -1.28 -24.86
C ILE A 363 8.21 -0.51 -24.77
N LYS A 364 9.16 -0.75 -25.70
CA LYS A 364 10.45 -0.06 -25.73
C LYS A 364 10.35 1.39 -26.20
N GLU A 365 9.38 1.72 -27.07
CA GLU A 365 9.19 3.06 -27.60
C GLU A 365 8.57 4.01 -26.57
N ASN A 366 7.84 3.52 -25.59
CA ASN A 366 7.15 4.32 -24.56
C ASN A 366 8.00 4.58 -23.30
N ASN A 367 9.30 4.21 -23.28
CA ASN A 367 10.22 4.45 -22.15
C ASN A 367 9.72 3.93 -20.78
N LEU A 368 8.98 2.81 -20.75
CA LEU A 368 8.53 2.14 -19.54
C LEU A 368 9.56 1.16 -18.96
#